data_710efc431d5887b1d88ac2e085a68060
#
_entry.id   710efc431d5887b1d88ac2e085a68060
#
_cell.length_a   1.000
_cell.length_b   1.000
_cell.length_c   1.000
_cell.angle_alpha   90.00
_cell.angle_beta   90.00
_cell.angle_gamma   90.00
#
_symmetry.space_group_name_H-M   'P 1'
#
loop_
_entity.id
_entity.type
_entity.pdbx_description
1 polymer ?
#
loop_
_entity_poly.entity_id
_entity_poly.type
_entity_poly.pdbx_seq_one_letter_code
_entity_poly.pdbx_strand_id
1 'polypeptide(L)'
;MKTANFAQNLLSMQTELLHFAYKLTADREEANDLLQETSLKALDNEEKYVAETNFKGWIYTIMRNIFINNYRKTLRDQTYVDNTDNQFFLNLGVDIEDDSMQGAYDLKEMRRIVNALPKEYRVPFAMYVSGFKYREIADKLNLPLGTVKSRIYFTRKRLQEDLKDFR
;
A
#
# COMPACT_ATOMS: atom_id res chain seq x y z
N MET A 1 9.93 29.13 -3.19
CA MET A 1 11.01 28.17 -3.42
C MET A 1 10.72 26.76 -2.92
N LYS A 2 9.74 26.63 -2.03
CA LYS A 2 9.22 25.28 -1.70
C LYS A 2 8.69 24.55 -2.93
N THR A 3 8.08 25.27 -3.86
CA THR A 3 7.48 24.74 -5.06
C THR A 3 8.48 24.05 -6.00
N ALA A 4 9.66 24.64 -6.17
CA ALA A 4 10.69 24.09 -7.06
C ALA A 4 11.26 22.78 -6.51
N ASN A 5 11.54 22.71 -5.21
CA ASN A 5 12.05 21.51 -4.56
C ASN A 5 11.03 20.38 -4.54
N PHE A 6 9.76 20.73 -4.30
CA PHE A 6 8.67 19.76 -4.30
C PHE A 6 8.49 19.13 -5.67
N ALA A 7 8.45 19.95 -6.72
CA ALA A 7 8.31 19.46 -8.09
C ALA A 7 9.50 18.61 -8.50
N GLN A 8 10.72 18.99 -8.13
CA GLN A 8 11.91 18.20 -8.43
C GLN A 8 11.90 16.87 -7.70
N ASN A 9 11.50 16.86 -6.43
CA ASN A 9 11.37 15.62 -5.66
C ASN A 9 10.34 14.69 -6.28
N LEU A 10 9.22 15.25 -6.70
CA LEU A 10 8.16 14.48 -7.35
C LEU A 10 8.66 13.89 -8.69
N LEU A 11 9.37 14.69 -9.48
CA LEU A 11 9.94 14.22 -10.75
C LEU A 11 10.98 13.12 -10.54
N SER A 12 11.81 13.23 -9.51
CA SER A 12 12.82 12.22 -9.21
C SER A 12 12.23 10.88 -8.80
N MET A 13 10.98 10.87 -8.35
CA MET A 13 10.30 9.66 -7.90
C MET A 13 9.42 9.01 -8.96
N GLN A 14 9.35 9.57 -10.17
CA GLN A 14 8.40 9.07 -11.19
C GLN A 14 8.61 7.61 -11.55
N THR A 15 9.85 7.17 -11.68
CA THR A 15 10.16 5.77 -11.99
C THR A 15 9.73 4.84 -10.85
N GLU A 16 10.06 5.18 -9.62
CA GLU A 16 9.68 4.40 -8.44
C GLU A 16 8.16 4.34 -8.28
N LEU A 17 7.51 5.49 -8.48
CA LEU A 17 6.05 5.58 -8.38
C LEU A 17 5.37 4.75 -9.47
N LEU A 18 5.92 4.73 -10.68
CA LEU A 18 5.37 3.89 -11.76
C LEU A 18 5.48 2.42 -11.41
N HIS A 19 6.61 1.98 -10.86
CA HIS A 19 6.78 0.60 -10.40
C HIS A 19 5.77 0.25 -9.31
N PHE A 20 5.59 1.14 -8.36
CA PHE A 20 4.61 0.94 -7.29
C PHE A 20 3.18 0.90 -7.83
N ALA A 21 2.85 1.81 -8.75
CA ALA A 21 1.54 1.82 -9.41
C ALA A 21 1.29 0.53 -10.19
N TYR A 22 2.30 0.01 -10.86
CA TYR A 22 2.20 -1.26 -11.58
C TYR A 22 1.95 -2.42 -10.62
N LYS A 23 2.62 -2.43 -9.48
CA LYS A 23 2.36 -3.46 -8.45
C LYS A 23 0.93 -3.39 -7.93
N LEU A 24 0.37 -2.18 -7.82
CA LEU A 24 -1.00 -1.99 -7.36
C LEU A 24 -2.04 -2.40 -8.42
N THR A 25 -1.81 -2.07 -9.67
CA THR A 25 -2.81 -2.25 -10.74
C THR A 25 -2.62 -3.52 -11.56
N ALA A 26 -1.39 -4.04 -11.66
CA ALA A 26 -0.98 -5.15 -12.51
C ALA A 26 -1.29 -4.91 -13.99
N ASP A 27 -1.43 -3.65 -14.40
CA ASP A 27 -1.74 -3.24 -15.77
C ASP A 27 -0.98 -1.94 -16.08
N ARG A 28 -0.32 -1.88 -17.23
CA ARG A 28 0.52 -0.74 -17.61
C ARG A 28 -0.28 0.55 -17.80
N GLU A 29 -1.42 0.46 -18.46
CA GLU A 29 -2.28 1.62 -18.71
C GLU A 29 -2.83 2.18 -17.41
N GLU A 30 -3.39 1.31 -16.58
CA GLU A 30 -3.91 1.69 -15.27
C GLU A 30 -2.80 2.24 -14.37
N ALA A 31 -1.60 1.67 -14.45
CA ALA A 31 -0.45 2.17 -13.68
C ALA A 31 -0.06 3.59 -14.09
N ASN A 32 -0.03 3.86 -15.40
CA ASN A 32 0.26 5.20 -15.89
C ASN A 32 -0.82 6.20 -15.46
N ASP A 33 -2.09 5.82 -15.55
CA ASP A 33 -3.19 6.67 -15.12
C ASP A 33 -3.10 6.95 -13.61
N LEU A 34 -2.83 5.93 -12.83
CA LEU A 34 -2.66 6.08 -11.38
C LEU A 34 -1.49 6.99 -11.03
N LEU A 35 -0.37 6.85 -11.75
CA LEU A 35 0.79 7.73 -11.56
C LEU A 35 0.43 9.19 -11.84
N GLN A 36 -0.28 9.44 -12.93
CA GLN A 36 -0.70 10.80 -13.30
C GLN A 36 -1.66 11.39 -12.27
N GLU A 37 -2.67 10.63 -11.85
CA GLU A 37 -3.60 11.08 -10.82
C GLU A 37 -2.90 11.37 -9.50
N THR A 38 -1.95 10.51 -9.12
CA THR A 38 -1.16 10.68 -7.90
C THR A 38 -0.31 11.95 -7.96
N SER A 39 0.35 12.17 -9.10
CA SER A 39 1.20 13.34 -9.29
C SER A 39 0.39 14.64 -9.24
N LEU A 40 -0.77 14.66 -9.91
CA LEU A 40 -1.66 15.82 -9.87
C LEU A 40 -2.19 16.08 -8.45
N LYS A 41 -2.61 15.03 -7.77
CA LYS A 41 -3.10 15.14 -6.40
C LYS A 41 -2.03 15.66 -5.46
N ALA A 42 -0.79 15.19 -5.63
CA ALA A 42 0.34 15.66 -4.84
C ALA A 42 0.60 17.16 -5.07
N LEU A 43 0.58 17.59 -6.32
CA LEU A 43 0.77 19.01 -6.66
C LEU A 43 -0.35 19.87 -6.08
N ASP A 44 -1.59 19.41 -6.18
CA ASP A 44 -2.75 20.13 -5.64
C ASP A 44 -2.72 20.23 -4.12
N ASN A 45 -2.04 19.32 -3.45
CA ASN A 45 -1.95 19.25 -1.98
C ASN A 45 -0.54 19.57 -1.47
N GLU A 46 0.28 20.24 -2.25
CA GLU A 46 1.62 20.64 -1.87
C GLU A 46 1.66 21.36 -0.51
N GLU A 47 0.67 22.20 -0.27
CA GLU A 47 0.53 22.96 0.96
C GLU A 47 0.39 22.09 2.21
N LYS A 48 -0.18 20.91 2.04
CA LYS A 48 -0.40 19.96 3.14
C LYS A 48 0.83 19.13 3.47
N TYR A 49 1.83 19.15 2.59
CA TYR A 49 3.08 18.45 2.85
C TYR A 49 3.94 19.27 3.81
N VAL A 50 4.34 18.63 4.90
CA VAL A 50 5.23 19.26 5.89
C VAL A 50 6.68 18.96 5.51
N ALA A 51 7.47 19.98 5.27
CA ALA A 51 8.88 19.85 4.92
C ALA A 51 9.63 19.05 5.99
N GLU A 52 10.61 18.26 5.53
CA GLU A 52 11.47 17.43 6.38
C GLU A 52 10.78 16.20 6.98
N THR A 53 9.55 15.89 6.54
CA THR A 53 8.89 14.63 6.84
C THR A 53 9.14 13.63 5.71
N ASN A 54 8.62 12.42 5.84
CA ASN A 54 8.81 11.37 4.85
C ASN A 54 8.02 11.63 3.56
N PHE A 55 8.67 12.27 2.58
CA PHE A 55 8.06 12.61 1.29
C PHE A 55 7.59 11.36 0.55
N LYS A 56 8.42 10.31 0.50
CA LYS A 56 8.06 9.04 -0.15
C LYS A 56 6.79 8.44 0.45
N GLY A 57 6.74 8.35 1.78
CA GLY A 57 5.57 7.81 2.48
C GLY A 57 4.32 8.62 2.21
N TRP A 58 4.45 9.94 2.16
CA TRP A 58 3.33 10.84 1.89
C TRP A 58 2.76 10.59 0.48
N ILE A 59 3.63 10.52 -0.54
CA ILE A 59 3.23 10.26 -1.94
C ILE A 59 2.62 8.86 -2.08
N TYR A 60 3.26 7.84 -1.49
CA TYR A 60 2.73 6.46 -1.55
C TYR A 60 1.36 6.36 -0.90
N THR A 61 1.12 7.10 0.17
CA THR A 61 -0.18 7.16 0.83
C THR A 61 -1.24 7.74 -0.12
N ILE A 62 -0.90 8.83 -0.82
CA ILE A 62 -1.80 9.42 -1.83
C ILE A 62 -2.14 8.38 -2.90
N MET A 63 -1.14 7.69 -3.42
CA MET A 63 -1.34 6.68 -4.47
C MET A 63 -2.23 5.53 -4.01
N ARG A 64 -1.98 5.00 -2.83
CA ARG A 64 -2.81 3.93 -2.24
C ARG A 64 -4.25 4.37 -2.06
N ASN A 65 -4.45 5.58 -1.56
CA ASN A 65 -5.79 6.10 -1.32
C ASN A 65 -6.56 6.28 -2.64
N ILE A 66 -5.91 6.78 -3.68
CA ILE A 66 -6.52 6.90 -5.01
C ILE A 66 -6.87 5.50 -5.53
N PHE A 67 -5.96 4.57 -5.44
CA PHE A 67 -6.18 3.20 -5.89
C PHE A 67 -7.37 2.55 -5.17
N ILE A 68 -7.44 2.68 -3.86
CA ILE A 68 -8.53 2.10 -3.06
C ILE A 68 -9.86 2.76 -3.42
N ASN A 69 -9.88 4.07 -3.60
CA ASN A 69 -11.10 4.78 -4.00
C ASN A 69 -11.56 4.36 -5.39
N ASN A 70 -10.64 4.17 -6.34
CA ASN A 70 -10.96 3.68 -7.67
C ASN A 70 -11.48 2.24 -7.62
N TYR A 71 -10.87 1.40 -6.79
CA TYR A 71 -11.31 0.04 -6.57
C TYR A 71 -12.74 -0.03 -6.04
N ARG A 72 -13.06 0.80 -5.04
CA ARG A 72 -14.42 0.89 -4.48
C ARG A 72 -15.42 1.34 -5.51
N LYS A 73 -15.04 2.31 -6.35
CA LYS A 73 -15.88 2.81 -7.43
C LYS A 73 -16.16 1.71 -8.46
N THR A 74 -15.14 0.94 -8.83
CA THR A 74 -15.27 -0.18 -9.76
C THR A 74 -16.22 -1.25 -9.21
N LEU A 75 -16.14 -1.55 -7.92
CA LEU A 75 -17.03 -2.51 -7.28
C LEU A 75 -18.49 -2.07 -7.29
N ARG A 76 -18.74 -0.76 -7.17
CA ARG A 76 -20.10 -0.22 -7.24
C ARG A 76 -20.67 -0.30 -8.64
N ASP A 77 -19.81 -0.18 -9.65
CA ASP A 77 -20.23 -0.14 -11.05
C ASP A 77 -20.26 -1.52 -11.71
N GLN A 78 -19.63 -2.51 -11.10
CA GLN A 78 -19.54 -3.87 -11.65
C GLN A 78 -20.00 -4.92 -10.64
N THR A 79 -20.77 -5.88 -11.14
CA THR A 79 -21.21 -7.05 -10.37
C THR A 79 -20.21 -8.19 -10.42
N TYR A 80 -19.16 -8.07 -11.24
CA TYR A 80 -18.16 -9.11 -11.44
C TYR A 80 -16.81 -8.67 -10.95
N VAL A 81 -16.21 -9.49 -10.06
CA VAL A 81 -14.86 -9.25 -9.53
C VAL A 81 -13.95 -10.34 -10.09
N ASP A 82 -12.91 -9.93 -10.80
CA ASP A 82 -11.93 -10.84 -11.35
C ASP A 82 -11.01 -11.37 -10.24
N ASN A 83 -10.85 -12.70 -10.19
CA ASN A 83 -10.03 -13.36 -9.17
C ASN A 83 -8.52 -13.16 -9.38
N THR A 84 -8.08 -12.62 -10.51
CA THR A 84 -6.67 -12.33 -10.75
C THR A 84 -6.09 -11.30 -9.79
N ASP A 85 -6.94 -10.51 -9.18
CA ASP A 85 -6.53 -9.48 -8.21
C ASP A 85 -5.94 -10.05 -6.92
N ASN A 86 -6.14 -11.34 -6.63
CA ASN A 86 -5.66 -11.94 -5.40
C ASN A 86 -4.12 -11.98 -5.32
N GLN A 87 -3.42 -12.15 -6.45
CA GLN A 87 -1.97 -12.10 -6.48
C GLN A 87 -1.43 -10.72 -6.17
N PHE A 88 -2.17 -9.71 -6.54
CA PHE A 88 -1.87 -8.32 -6.29
C PHE A 88 -1.83 -8.04 -4.77
N PHE A 89 -2.84 -8.48 -4.02
CA PHE A 89 -2.88 -8.27 -2.58
C PHE A 89 -1.78 -9.02 -1.83
N LEU A 90 -1.25 -10.09 -2.41
CA LEU A 90 -0.11 -10.80 -1.85
C LEU A 90 1.17 -9.95 -1.83
N ASN A 91 1.28 -9.01 -2.76
CA ASN A 91 2.45 -8.15 -2.88
C ASN A 91 2.29 -6.81 -2.19
N LEU A 92 1.06 -6.48 -1.74
CA LEU A 92 0.82 -5.24 -1.02
C LEU A 92 1.53 -5.23 0.33
N GLY A 93 2.28 -4.18 0.58
CA GLY A 93 2.95 -3.97 1.86
C GLY A 93 4.32 -4.63 1.98
N VAL A 94 4.71 -5.49 1.01
CA VAL A 94 5.94 -6.27 1.09
C VAL A 94 7.12 -5.56 0.40
N ASP A 95 6.84 -4.67 -0.55
CA ASP A 95 7.85 -4.09 -1.43
C ASP A 95 8.03 -2.59 -1.27
N ILE A 96 7.99 -2.10 -0.03
CA ILE A 96 8.44 -0.74 0.22
C ILE A 96 9.96 -0.78 0.25
N GLU A 97 10.59 -0.52 -0.89
CA GLU A 97 12.02 -0.33 -0.94
C GLU A 97 12.33 1.03 -0.32
N ASP A 98 12.79 1.01 0.90
CA ASP A 98 13.32 2.22 1.52
C ASP A 98 14.82 2.23 1.30
N ASP A 99 15.29 3.22 0.55
CA ASP A 99 16.70 3.40 0.25
C ASP A 99 17.48 4.01 1.43
N SER A 100 16.83 4.32 2.54
CA SER A 100 17.54 4.83 3.71
C SER A 100 18.29 3.69 4.39
N MET A 101 19.60 3.88 4.56
CA MET A 101 20.49 2.80 5.05
C MET A 101 20.17 2.33 6.47
N GLN A 102 19.57 3.17 7.30
CA GLN A 102 19.20 2.80 8.67
C GLN A 102 17.83 2.12 8.77
N GLY A 103 16.89 2.52 7.94
CA GLY A 103 15.59 1.86 7.85
C GLY A 103 15.62 0.55 7.10
N ALA A 104 16.62 0.34 6.22
CA ALA A 104 16.69 -0.82 5.34
C ALA A 104 16.81 -2.14 6.08
N TYR A 105 17.57 -2.18 7.20
CA TYR A 105 17.74 -3.40 7.97
C TYR A 105 16.45 -3.77 8.71
N ASP A 106 15.85 -2.81 9.39
CA ASP A 106 14.61 -3.02 10.14
C ASP A 106 13.45 -3.38 9.18
N LEU A 107 13.38 -2.71 8.04
CA LEU A 107 12.37 -3.00 7.02
C LEU A 107 12.55 -4.38 6.40
N LYS A 108 13.79 -4.79 6.15
CA LYS A 108 14.09 -6.14 5.66
C LYS A 108 13.64 -7.21 6.65
N GLU A 109 13.88 -6.97 7.93
CA GLU A 109 13.49 -7.91 8.97
C GLU A 109 11.97 -7.97 9.12
N MET A 110 11.29 -6.83 9.09
CA MET A 110 9.83 -6.77 9.07
C MET A 110 9.25 -7.52 7.87
N ARG A 111 9.84 -7.30 6.70
CA ARG A 111 9.45 -7.99 5.47
C ARG A 111 9.60 -9.50 5.59
N ARG A 112 10.73 -9.94 6.14
CA ARG A 112 11.00 -11.36 6.37
C ARG A 112 9.95 -11.98 7.27
N ILE A 113 9.60 -11.30 8.35
CA ILE A 113 8.60 -11.77 9.32
C ILE A 113 7.22 -11.85 8.64
N VAL A 114 6.83 -10.80 7.92
CA VAL A 114 5.54 -10.78 7.22
C VAL A 114 5.48 -11.85 6.14
N ASN A 115 6.56 -12.03 5.38
CA ASN A 115 6.60 -13.03 4.31
C ASN A 115 6.63 -14.46 4.85
N ALA A 116 7.10 -14.66 6.08
CA ALA A 116 7.08 -15.96 6.73
C ALA A 116 5.68 -16.35 7.23
N LEU A 117 4.74 -15.40 7.30
CA LEU A 117 3.38 -15.70 7.72
C LEU A 117 2.65 -16.54 6.66
N PRO A 118 1.80 -17.50 7.08
CA PRO A 118 0.95 -18.20 6.13
C PRO A 118 0.09 -17.24 5.31
N LYS A 119 -0.17 -17.61 4.07
CA LYS A 119 -0.95 -16.80 3.13
C LYS A 119 -2.30 -16.36 3.72
N GLU A 120 -2.96 -17.26 4.45
CA GLU A 120 -4.26 -17.01 5.10
C GLU A 120 -4.25 -15.85 6.07
N TYR A 121 -3.11 -15.58 6.70
CA TYR A 121 -2.93 -14.45 7.62
C TYR A 121 -2.32 -13.25 6.93
N ARG A 122 -1.38 -13.48 6.02
CA ARG A 122 -0.65 -12.42 5.32
C ARG A 122 -1.54 -11.57 4.43
N VAL A 123 -2.42 -12.20 3.65
CA VAL A 123 -3.27 -11.48 2.68
C VAL A 123 -4.27 -10.55 3.38
N PRO A 124 -5.05 -11.01 4.36
CA PRO A 124 -5.97 -10.10 5.07
C PRO A 124 -5.22 -8.96 5.76
N PHE A 125 -4.08 -9.25 6.36
CA PHE A 125 -3.27 -8.24 7.04
C PHE A 125 -2.74 -7.19 6.05
N ALA A 126 -2.23 -7.62 4.89
CA ALA A 126 -1.74 -6.71 3.85
C ALA A 126 -2.87 -5.79 3.36
N MET A 127 -4.06 -6.32 3.15
CA MET A 127 -5.22 -5.52 2.77
C MET A 127 -5.60 -4.51 3.84
N TYR A 128 -5.59 -4.92 5.10
CA TYR A 128 -5.90 -4.03 6.23
C TYR A 128 -4.91 -2.88 6.33
N VAL A 129 -3.62 -3.19 6.25
CA VAL A 129 -2.56 -2.17 6.30
C VAL A 129 -2.66 -1.21 5.11
N SER A 130 -3.11 -1.70 3.97
CA SER A 130 -3.31 -0.88 2.76
C SER A 130 -4.51 0.07 2.86
N GLY A 131 -5.39 -0.13 3.87
CA GLY A 131 -6.51 0.77 4.12
C GLY A 131 -7.89 0.19 3.84
N PHE A 132 -7.99 -1.09 3.49
CA PHE A 132 -9.28 -1.74 3.28
C PHE A 132 -9.99 -1.97 4.62
N LYS A 133 -11.33 -1.85 4.58
CA LYS A 133 -12.16 -2.14 5.74
C LYS A 133 -12.34 -3.65 5.90
N TYR A 134 -12.60 -4.10 7.13
CA TYR A 134 -12.81 -5.52 7.41
C TYR A 134 -13.87 -6.15 6.50
N ARG A 135 -14.97 -5.44 6.25
CA ARG A 135 -16.04 -5.92 5.37
C ARG A 135 -15.57 -6.08 3.92
N GLU A 136 -14.78 -5.15 3.45
CA GLU A 136 -14.22 -5.19 2.10
C GLU A 136 -13.29 -6.39 1.94
N ILE A 137 -12.47 -6.65 2.96
CA ILE A 137 -11.57 -7.81 2.99
C ILE A 137 -12.38 -9.12 3.01
N ALA A 138 -13.40 -9.19 3.85
CA ALA A 138 -14.26 -10.35 3.97
C ALA A 138 -14.95 -10.67 2.63
N ASP A 139 -15.47 -9.65 1.97
CA ASP A 139 -16.15 -9.80 0.68
C ASP A 139 -15.16 -10.26 -0.40
N LYS A 140 -13.99 -9.64 -0.46
CA LYS A 140 -12.98 -9.96 -1.48
C LYS A 140 -12.43 -11.37 -1.33
N LEU A 141 -12.17 -11.79 -0.10
CA LEU A 141 -11.60 -13.11 0.19
C LEU A 141 -12.65 -14.19 0.38
N ASN A 142 -13.93 -13.81 0.33
CA ASN A 142 -15.05 -14.71 0.55
C ASN A 142 -14.95 -15.42 1.90
N LEU A 143 -14.71 -14.64 2.95
CA LEU A 143 -14.55 -15.12 4.33
C LEU A 143 -15.59 -14.47 5.24
N PRO A 144 -15.98 -15.16 6.32
CA PRO A 144 -16.80 -14.50 7.33
C PRO A 144 -16.06 -13.31 7.97
N LEU A 145 -16.81 -12.27 8.31
CA LEU A 145 -16.26 -11.07 8.93
C LEU A 145 -15.47 -11.38 10.20
N GLY A 146 -15.99 -12.26 11.04
CA GLY A 146 -15.33 -12.68 12.28
C GLY A 146 -13.98 -13.35 12.02
N THR A 147 -13.89 -14.14 10.95
CA THR A 147 -12.65 -14.80 10.55
C THR A 147 -11.59 -13.76 10.16
N VAL A 148 -11.97 -12.75 9.38
CA VAL A 148 -11.07 -11.66 8.98
C VAL A 148 -10.56 -10.92 10.23
N LYS A 149 -11.46 -10.55 11.11
CA LYS A 149 -11.10 -9.85 12.36
C LYS A 149 -10.13 -10.67 13.20
N SER A 150 -10.40 -11.97 13.37
CA SER A 150 -9.55 -12.86 14.15
C SER A 150 -8.17 -13.01 13.54
N ARG A 151 -8.10 -13.21 12.24
CA ARG A 151 -6.81 -13.39 11.54
C ARG A 151 -5.96 -12.13 11.62
N ILE A 152 -6.56 -10.97 11.44
CA ILE A 152 -5.83 -9.70 11.55
C ILE A 152 -5.37 -9.46 12.99
N TYR A 153 -6.23 -9.75 13.96
CA TYR A 153 -5.88 -9.62 15.38
C TYR A 153 -4.66 -10.50 15.74
N PHE A 154 -4.69 -11.77 15.38
CA PHE A 154 -3.60 -12.69 15.66
C PHE A 154 -2.32 -12.29 14.93
N THR A 155 -2.42 -11.84 13.68
CA THR A 155 -1.27 -11.37 12.92
C THR A 155 -0.61 -10.16 13.60
N ARG A 156 -1.41 -9.19 14.01
CA ARG A 156 -0.89 -8.00 14.72
C ARG A 156 -0.21 -8.40 16.03
N LYS A 157 -0.83 -9.28 16.77
CA LYS A 157 -0.27 -9.76 18.04
C LYS A 157 1.07 -10.47 17.84
N ARG A 158 1.12 -11.35 16.85
CA ARG A 158 2.36 -12.07 16.52
C ARG A 158 3.46 -11.13 16.06
N LEU A 159 3.12 -10.14 15.21
CA LEU A 159 4.10 -9.15 14.77
C LEU A 159 4.60 -8.28 15.92
N GLN A 160 3.75 -7.94 16.86
CA GLN A 160 4.16 -7.19 18.06
C GLN A 160 5.16 -7.99 18.89
N GLU A 161 4.99 -9.28 19.02
CA GLU A 161 5.92 -10.16 19.74
C GLU A 161 7.23 -10.32 18.98
N ASP A 162 7.15 -10.59 17.67
CA ASP A 162 8.33 -10.82 16.84
C ASP A 162 9.16 -9.56 16.65
N LEU A 163 8.54 -8.38 16.73
CA LEU A 163 9.19 -7.07 16.57
C LEU A 163 9.54 -6.40 17.90
N LYS A 164 9.41 -7.10 19.02
CA LYS A 164 9.71 -6.56 20.34
C LYS A 164 11.15 -6.06 20.46
N ASP A 165 12.06 -6.73 19.79
CA ASP A 165 13.48 -6.43 19.83
C ASP A 165 13.90 -5.26 18.93
N PHE A 166 12.96 -4.68 18.17
CA PHE A 166 13.23 -3.62 17.21
C PHE A 166 12.75 -2.23 17.65
N ARG A 167 12.47 -2.08 18.91
CA ARG A 167 12.10 -0.77 19.46
C ARG A 167 13.31 0.08 19.84
#